data_c5a47edc2ee89ceee90974e6d8fa75d1
#
_entry.id   c5a47edc2ee89ceee90974e6d8fa75d1
#
_cell.length_a   1.000
_cell.length_b   1.000
_cell.length_c   1.000
_cell.angle_alpha   90.00
_cell.angle_beta   90.00
_cell.angle_gamma   90.00
#
_symmetry.space_group_name_H-M   'P 1'
#
loop_
_entity.id
_entity.type
_entity.pdbx_description
1 polymer ?
#
loop_
_entity_poly.entity_id
_entity_poly.type
_entity_poly.pdbx_seq_one_letter_code
_entity_poly.pdbx_strand_id
1 'polypeptide(L)'
;MSESYNHIFVSLRPMTAEMYHAYYKEYQNDPDLYIDKSKYTPFVYSPEWVNNYIQRQISRNRKCFAIMLRDEMAGEIIIKNIVPGKSAALGICMKNAHYKDRGIGTQAERLAINYVFNELDIPLLYADSILTNTRSQHVLEKVGFRLLREEGDFKYYSIERSP
;
A
#
# COMPACT_ATOMS: atom_id res chain seq x y z
N MET A 1 2.05 4.58 36.75
CA MET A 1 1.51 3.62 35.76
C MET A 1 2.19 3.92 34.44
N SER A 2 3.12 3.09 34.05
CA SER A 2 3.74 3.17 32.73
C SER A 2 2.74 2.60 31.72
N GLU A 3 2.12 3.45 30.91
CA GLU A 3 1.48 2.97 29.70
C GLU A 3 2.57 2.35 28.86
N SER A 4 2.60 1.01 28.82
CA SER A 4 3.39 0.28 27.86
C SER A 4 2.81 0.60 26.49
N TYR A 5 3.40 1.59 25.81
CA TYR A 5 3.21 1.75 24.39
C TYR A 5 3.69 0.45 23.73
N ASN A 6 2.74 -0.41 23.40
CA ASN A 6 3.02 -1.54 22.55
C ASN A 6 3.42 -0.97 21.18
N HIS A 7 4.73 -0.71 21.03
CA HIS A 7 5.28 -0.34 19.73
C HIS A 7 5.08 -1.52 18.79
N ILE A 8 4.04 -1.40 17.95
CA ILE A 8 3.81 -2.33 16.87
C ILE A 8 5.00 -2.22 15.92
N PHE A 9 5.79 -3.27 15.81
CA PHE A 9 6.94 -3.31 14.92
C PHE A 9 6.48 -3.71 13.52
N VAL A 10 6.63 -2.77 12.57
CA VAL A 10 6.31 -2.96 11.15
C VAL A 10 7.60 -3.04 10.34
N SER A 11 7.68 -3.99 9.44
CA SER A 11 8.75 -4.11 8.45
C SER A 11 8.19 -4.40 7.06
N LEU A 12 9.00 -4.20 6.04
CA LEU A 12 8.69 -4.56 4.66
C LEU A 12 9.56 -5.74 4.25
N ARG A 13 8.95 -6.74 3.60
CA ARG A 13 9.63 -7.91 3.06
C ARG A 13 9.21 -8.10 1.61
N PRO A 14 10.17 -8.29 0.66
CA PRO A 14 9.81 -8.57 -0.72
C PRO A 14 8.85 -9.75 -0.82
N MET A 15 7.78 -9.58 -1.61
CA MET A 15 6.79 -10.63 -1.82
C MET A 15 7.36 -11.77 -2.65
N THR A 16 7.13 -13.00 -2.19
CA THR A 16 7.35 -14.22 -2.96
C THR A 16 6.02 -14.77 -3.46
N ALA A 17 6.07 -15.69 -4.44
CA ALA A 17 4.85 -16.34 -4.93
C ALA A 17 4.10 -17.08 -3.80
N GLU A 18 4.82 -17.77 -2.94
CA GLU A 18 4.26 -18.44 -1.77
C GLU A 18 3.56 -17.46 -0.81
N MET A 19 4.19 -16.33 -0.54
CA MET A 19 3.61 -15.26 0.29
C MET A 19 2.34 -14.69 -0.34
N TYR A 20 2.30 -14.48 -1.66
CA TYR A 20 1.09 -14.02 -2.34
C TYR A 20 -0.08 -14.99 -2.18
N HIS A 21 0.16 -16.28 -2.33
CA HIS A 21 -0.90 -17.28 -2.14
C HIS A 21 -1.40 -17.30 -0.70
N ALA A 22 -0.49 -17.26 0.28
CA ALA A 22 -0.87 -17.18 1.69
C ALA A 22 -1.66 -15.91 2.01
N TYR A 23 -1.22 -14.77 1.48
CA TYR A 23 -1.88 -13.48 1.68
C TYR A 23 -3.31 -13.47 1.15
N TYR A 24 -3.51 -13.88 -0.11
CA TYR A 24 -4.82 -13.81 -0.75
C TYR A 24 -5.81 -14.86 -0.27
N LYS A 25 -5.37 -15.93 0.40
CA LYS A 25 -6.26 -16.85 1.11
C LYS A 25 -7.00 -16.19 2.28
N GLU A 26 -6.41 -15.16 2.87
CA GLU A 26 -6.98 -14.42 4.01
C GLU A 26 -7.45 -13.01 3.63
N TYR A 27 -7.21 -12.59 2.41
CA TYR A 27 -7.56 -11.26 1.94
C TYR A 27 -9.06 -11.06 1.88
N GLN A 28 -9.50 -9.90 2.37
CA GLN A 28 -10.88 -9.43 2.27
C GLN A 28 -10.88 -8.00 1.74
N ASN A 29 -11.53 -7.80 0.61
CA ASN A 29 -11.67 -6.48 0.03
C ASN A 29 -12.68 -5.63 0.84
N ASP A 30 -12.42 -4.33 0.89
CA ASP A 30 -13.19 -3.39 1.69
C ASP A 30 -14.37 -2.83 0.86
N PRO A 31 -15.63 -3.05 1.28
CA PRO A 31 -16.78 -2.48 0.61
C PRO A 31 -16.80 -0.96 0.60
N ASP A 32 -16.14 -0.30 1.57
CA ASP A 32 -16.08 1.16 1.65
C ASP A 32 -15.20 1.80 0.57
N LEU A 33 -14.38 1.00 -0.13
CA LEU A 33 -13.59 1.45 -1.26
C LEU A 33 -14.37 1.52 -2.57
N TYR A 34 -15.63 1.10 -2.58
CA TYR A 34 -16.48 1.16 -3.76
C TYR A 34 -17.37 2.41 -3.70
N ILE A 35 -17.23 3.30 -4.66
CA ILE A 35 -18.10 4.47 -4.79
C ILE A 35 -19.54 4.03 -5.05
N ASP A 36 -19.71 3.11 -6.00
CA ASP A 36 -20.98 2.42 -6.20
C ASP A 36 -20.96 1.10 -5.42
N LYS A 37 -21.59 1.11 -4.26
CA LYS A 37 -21.61 -0.05 -3.35
C LYS A 37 -22.34 -1.27 -3.92
N SER A 38 -23.19 -1.07 -4.94
CA SER A 38 -23.86 -2.19 -5.63
C SER A 38 -22.87 -3.04 -6.43
N LYS A 39 -21.68 -2.52 -6.73
CA LYS A 39 -20.62 -3.23 -7.45
C LYS A 39 -19.70 -4.03 -6.53
N TYR A 40 -19.87 -3.92 -5.22
CA TYR A 40 -19.08 -4.71 -4.29
C TYR A 40 -19.38 -6.19 -4.44
N THR A 41 -18.33 -6.97 -4.59
CA THR A 41 -18.37 -8.43 -4.56
C THR A 41 -17.25 -8.92 -3.65
N PRO A 42 -17.55 -9.76 -2.65
CA PRO A 42 -16.50 -10.31 -1.79
C PRO A 42 -15.45 -11.05 -2.60
N PHE A 43 -14.18 -10.78 -2.28
CA PHE A 43 -13.05 -11.48 -2.91
C PHE A 43 -13.06 -12.97 -2.53
N VAL A 44 -12.89 -13.83 -3.53
CA VAL A 44 -12.75 -15.27 -3.34
C VAL A 44 -11.38 -15.69 -3.87
N TYR A 45 -10.59 -16.35 -3.04
CA TYR A 45 -9.27 -16.85 -3.42
C TYR A 45 -9.37 -17.86 -4.57
N SER A 46 -8.51 -17.67 -5.56
CA SER A 46 -8.29 -18.60 -6.66
C SER A 46 -6.78 -18.66 -6.95
N PRO A 47 -6.17 -19.86 -6.99
CA PRO A 47 -4.76 -19.99 -7.36
C PRO A 47 -4.44 -19.39 -8.72
N GLU A 48 -5.33 -19.56 -9.69
CA GLU A 48 -5.17 -19.00 -11.03
C GLU A 48 -5.17 -17.47 -11.01
N TRP A 49 -6.11 -16.86 -10.26
CA TRP A 49 -6.17 -15.42 -10.12
C TRP A 49 -4.88 -14.87 -9.51
N VAL A 50 -4.36 -15.50 -8.46
CA VAL A 50 -3.12 -15.07 -7.79
C VAL A 50 -1.92 -15.22 -8.74
N ASN A 51 -1.81 -16.33 -9.46
CA ASN A 51 -0.74 -16.53 -10.45
C ASN A 51 -0.78 -15.43 -11.52
N ASN A 52 -1.95 -15.12 -12.04
CA ASN A 52 -2.12 -14.03 -13.01
C ASN A 52 -1.77 -12.66 -12.42
N TYR A 53 -2.13 -12.43 -11.17
CA TYR A 53 -1.78 -11.21 -10.44
C TYR A 53 -0.25 -11.06 -10.33
N ILE A 54 0.45 -12.12 -9.91
CA ILE A 54 1.92 -12.15 -9.81
C ILE A 54 2.56 -11.81 -11.16
N GLN A 55 2.12 -12.46 -12.23
CA GLN A 55 2.66 -12.21 -13.57
C GLN A 55 2.44 -10.77 -14.03
N ARG A 56 1.31 -10.18 -13.69
CA ARG A 56 1.06 -8.75 -13.95
C ARG A 56 2.03 -7.84 -13.21
N GLN A 57 2.32 -8.13 -11.95
CA GLN A 57 3.27 -7.33 -11.18
C GLN A 57 4.67 -7.40 -11.79
N ILE A 58 5.10 -8.59 -12.17
CA ILE A 58 6.40 -8.81 -12.83
C ILE A 58 6.46 -8.09 -14.18
N SER A 59 5.47 -8.30 -15.04
CA SER A 59 5.45 -7.72 -16.40
C SER A 59 5.43 -6.18 -16.40
N ARG A 60 4.88 -5.58 -15.35
CA ARG A 60 4.84 -4.12 -15.16
C ARG A 60 6.03 -3.58 -14.37
N ASN A 61 7.03 -4.40 -14.11
CA ASN A 61 8.24 -4.03 -13.36
C ASN A 61 7.93 -3.35 -12.02
N ARG A 62 6.92 -3.84 -11.31
CA ARG A 62 6.54 -3.32 -9.99
C ARG A 62 7.38 -3.96 -8.89
N LYS A 63 7.65 -3.21 -7.84
CA LYS A 63 8.29 -3.72 -6.63
C LYS A 63 7.24 -3.87 -5.55
N CYS A 64 7.04 -5.11 -5.10
CA CYS A 64 5.98 -5.47 -4.18
C CYS A 64 6.55 -6.00 -2.87
N PHE A 65 6.06 -5.46 -1.76
CA PHE A 65 6.49 -5.83 -0.41
C PHE A 65 5.30 -6.21 0.45
N ALA A 66 5.45 -7.28 1.22
CA ALA A 66 4.56 -7.55 2.32
C ALA A 66 4.80 -6.54 3.45
N ILE A 67 3.74 -5.99 3.99
CA ILE A 67 3.77 -5.26 5.25
C ILE A 67 3.73 -6.31 6.35
N MET A 68 4.85 -6.47 7.06
CA MET A 68 4.99 -7.47 8.10
C MET A 68 4.74 -6.85 9.47
N LEU A 69 3.93 -7.55 10.25
CA LEU A 69 3.74 -7.31 11.66
C LEU A 69 4.31 -8.53 12.39
N ARG A 70 5.62 -8.49 12.73
CA ARG A 70 6.40 -9.67 13.11
C ARG A 70 6.33 -10.71 11.99
N ASP A 71 5.71 -11.88 12.23
CA ASP A 71 5.60 -12.97 11.27
C ASP A 71 4.28 -12.97 10.49
N GLU A 72 3.40 -12.00 10.74
CA GLU A 72 2.12 -11.86 10.07
C GLU A 72 2.19 -10.86 8.92
N MET A 73 1.59 -11.22 7.78
CA MET A 73 1.38 -10.28 6.69
C MET A 73 0.11 -9.47 6.94
N ALA A 74 0.27 -8.16 7.13
CA ALA A 74 -0.82 -7.24 7.39
C ALA A 74 -1.35 -6.53 6.14
N GLY A 75 -0.51 -6.43 5.11
CA GLY A 75 -0.84 -5.72 3.89
C GLY A 75 0.23 -5.84 2.84
N GLU A 76 0.09 -5.06 1.77
CA GLU A 76 1.02 -5.01 0.64
C GLU A 76 1.35 -3.56 0.29
N ILE A 77 2.63 -3.29 0.06
CA ILE A 77 3.14 -2.06 -0.57
C ILE A 77 3.52 -2.38 -2.00
N ILE A 78 3.11 -1.52 -2.93
CA ILE A 78 3.46 -1.64 -4.35
C ILE A 78 4.13 -0.34 -4.79
N ILE A 79 5.36 -0.44 -5.28
CA ILE A 79 6.03 0.67 -5.98
C ILE A 79 5.88 0.41 -7.47
N LYS A 80 5.16 1.30 -8.13
CA LYS A 80 4.74 1.18 -9.54
C LYS A 80 5.13 2.40 -10.36
N ASN A 81 4.98 2.30 -11.68
CA ASN A 81 5.25 3.41 -12.61
C ASN A 81 6.65 3.98 -12.40
N ILE A 82 7.63 3.10 -12.21
CA ILE A 82 9.01 3.48 -11.88
C ILE A 82 9.69 4.06 -13.11
N VAL A 83 10.07 5.32 -13.00
CA VAL A 83 10.95 6.02 -13.96
C VAL A 83 12.28 6.28 -13.25
N PRO A 84 13.33 5.50 -13.55
CA PRO A 84 14.61 5.60 -12.83
C PRO A 84 15.13 7.02 -12.72
N GLY A 85 15.51 7.43 -11.51
CA GLY A 85 16.05 8.77 -11.25
C GLY A 85 15.05 9.91 -11.33
N LYS A 86 13.77 9.65 -11.60
CA LYS A 86 12.73 10.67 -11.77
C LYS A 86 11.57 10.52 -10.80
N SER A 87 10.76 9.47 -10.98
CA SER A 87 9.53 9.32 -10.21
C SER A 87 9.09 7.88 -10.10
N ALA A 88 8.22 7.64 -9.14
CA ALA A 88 7.48 6.39 -8.97
C ALA A 88 6.10 6.69 -8.37
N ALA A 89 5.28 5.69 -8.21
CA ALA A 89 4.01 5.79 -7.51
C ALA A 89 3.89 4.72 -6.43
N LEU A 90 3.25 5.08 -5.32
CA LEU A 90 3.02 4.22 -4.18
C LEU A 90 1.58 3.72 -4.18
N GLY A 91 1.41 2.41 -4.03
CA GLY A 91 0.14 1.78 -3.70
C GLY A 91 0.25 1.05 -2.37
N ILE A 92 -0.82 1.04 -1.60
CA ILE A 92 -0.94 0.30 -0.35
C ILE A 92 -2.31 -0.37 -0.27
N CYS A 93 -2.32 -1.58 0.24
CA CYS A 93 -3.55 -2.32 0.52
C CYS A 93 -3.38 -3.11 1.81
N MET A 94 -4.31 -2.96 2.75
CA MET A 94 -4.33 -3.80 3.94
C MET A 94 -5.02 -5.12 3.63
N LYS A 95 -4.57 -6.20 4.25
CA LYS A 95 -5.06 -7.57 3.98
C LYS A 95 -6.55 -7.73 4.32
N ASN A 96 -6.98 -7.13 5.44
CA ASN A 96 -8.38 -7.11 5.88
C ASN A 96 -8.58 -6.05 6.98
N ALA A 97 -9.80 -5.93 7.48
CA ALA A 97 -10.16 -4.92 8.48
C ALA A 97 -9.43 -5.05 9.82
N HIS A 98 -8.97 -6.26 10.16
CA HIS A 98 -8.23 -6.50 11.42
C HIS A 98 -6.98 -5.64 11.55
N TYR A 99 -6.32 -5.31 10.43
CA TYR A 99 -5.08 -4.53 10.40
C TYR A 99 -5.29 -3.03 10.20
N LYS A 100 -6.53 -2.57 10.05
CA LYS A 100 -6.84 -1.15 9.86
C LYS A 100 -6.89 -0.38 11.18
N ASP A 101 -6.67 0.94 11.13
CA ASP A 101 -6.75 1.87 12.26
C ASP A 101 -5.80 1.53 13.43
N ARG A 102 -4.67 0.91 13.15
CA ARG A 102 -3.65 0.52 14.14
C ARG A 102 -2.30 1.20 13.92
N GLY A 103 -2.22 2.18 13.02
CA GLY A 103 -0.98 2.87 12.67
C GLY A 103 -0.02 2.06 11.79
N ILE A 104 -0.41 0.86 11.35
CA ILE A 104 0.41 -0.03 10.51
C ILE A 104 0.66 0.60 9.15
N GLY A 105 -0.39 1.14 8.51
CA GLY A 105 -0.30 1.81 7.22
C GLY A 105 0.63 3.01 7.24
N THR A 106 0.55 3.83 8.28
CA THR A 106 1.45 4.99 8.47
C THR A 106 2.91 4.56 8.54
N GLN A 107 3.23 3.55 9.33
CA GLN A 107 4.60 3.04 9.43
C GLN A 107 5.08 2.42 8.12
N ALA A 108 4.22 1.64 7.45
CA ALA A 108 4.54 1.01 6.16
C ALA A 108 4.81 2.05 5.07
N GLU A 109 4.00 3.10 4.99
CA GLU A 109 4.22 4.17 4.01
C GLU A 109 5.52 4.94 4.27
N ARG A 110 5.87 5.21 5.52
CA ARG A 110 7.16 5.82 5.86
C ARG A 110 8.34 4.97 5.43
N LEU A 111 8.27 3.67 5.65
CA LEU A 111 9.30 2.72 5.19
C LEU A 111 9.39 2.69 3.66
N ALA A 112 8.26 2.71 2.97
CA ALA A 112 8.21 2.74 1.51
C ALA A 112 8.78 4.02 0.93
N ILE A 113 8.46 5.18 1.52
CA ILE A 113 9.02 6.48 1.12
C ILE A 113 10.54 6.47 1.27
N ASN A 114 11.03 6.00 2.42
CA ASN A 114 12.47 5.88 2.67
C ASN A 114 13.16 4.96 1.65
N TYR A 115 12.54 3.83 1.33
CA TYR A 115 13.06 2.90 0.33
C TYR A 115 13.14 3.56 -1.05
N VAL A 116 12.10 4.25 -1.49
CA VAL A 116 12.07 4.92 -2.80
C VAL A 116 13.13 6.03 -2.87
N PHE A 117 13.24 6.85 -1.84
CA PHE A 117 14.16 7.99 -1.83
C PHE A 117 15.61 7.58 -1.68
N ASN A 118 15.92 6.60 -0.84
CA ASN A 118 17.30 6.27 -0.46
C ASN A 118 17.83 5.01 -1.15
N GLU A 119 17.00 3.98 -1.38
CA GLU A 119 17.46 2.74 -2.03
C GLU A 119 17.28 2.79 -3.54
N LEU A 120 16.17 3.33 -4.05
CA LEU A 120 15.93 3.48 -5.48
C LEU A 120 16.49 4.78 -6.04
N ASP A 121 16.90 5.73 -5.20
CA ASP A 121 17.37 7.06 -5.58
C ASP A 121 16.39 7.79 -6.52
N ILE A 122 15.12 7.75 -6.16
CA ILE A 122 14.03 8.41 -6.88
C ILE A 122 13.54 9.61 -6.06
N PRO A 123 13.61 10.85 -6.60
CA PRO A 123 13.31 12.05 -5.81
C PRO A 123 11.83 12.39 -5.67
N LEU A 124 10.94 11.80 -6.45
CA LEU A 124 9.52 12.15 -6.49
C LEU A 124 8.64 10.91 -6.44
N LEU A 125 7.71 10.89 -5.48
CA LEU A 125 6.77 9.79 -5.30
C LEU A 125 5.34 10.30 -5.37
N TYR A 126 4.54 9.67 -6.22
CA TYR A 126 3.11 9.93 -6.35
C TYR A 126 2.29 8.90 -5.59
N ALA A 127 1.09 9.28 -5.21
CA ALA A 127 0.07 8.37 -4.69
C ALA A 127 -1.31 8.89 -5.09
N ASP A 128 -2.28 8.01 -5.08
CA ASP A 128 -3.68 8.37 -5.28
C ASP A 128 -4.57 7.68 -4.25
N SER A 129 -5.74 8.22 -4.05
CA SER A 129 -6.76 7.65 -3.19
C SER A 129 -8.14 7.95 -3.77
N ILE A 130 -8.99 6.94 -3.77
CA ILE A 130 -10.41 7.11 -4.09
C ILE A 130 -11.08 8.07 -3.09
N LEU A 131 -12.01 8.91 -3.57
CA LEU A 131 -12.64 9.96 -2.75
C LEU A 131 -13.28 9.46 -1.46
N THR A 132 -13.81 8.24 -1.46
CA THR A 132 -14.44 7.62 -0.29
C THR A 132 -13.46 7.07 0.73
N ASN A 133 -12.17 6.95 0.37
CA ASN A 133 -11.15 6.41 1.28
C ASN A 133 -10.46 7.52 2.09
N THR A 134 -11.21 8.13 3.00
CA THR A 134 -10.72 9.21 3.86
C THR A 134 -9.58 8.76 4.78
N ARG A 135 -9.56 7.48 5.18
CA ARG A 135 -8.49 6.88 5.98
C ARG A 135 -7.14 6.93 5.24
N SER A 136 -7.12 6.49 3.99
CA SER A 136 -5.90 6.54 3.15
C SER A 136 -5.44 7.98 2.93
N GLN A 137 -6.34 8.90 2.65
CA GLN A 137 -6.04 10.31 2.46
C GLN A 137 -5.38 10.91 3.71
N HIS A 138 -5.92 10.60 4.88
CA HIS A 138 -5.37 11.06 6.15
C HIS A 138 -3.94 10.53 6.40
N VAL A 139 -3.70 9.25 6.09
CA VAL A 139 -2.36 8.65 6.23
C VAL A 139 -1.38 9.29 5.26
N LEU A 140 -1.75 9.47 3.99
CA LEU A 140 -0.91 10.14 2.99
C LEU A 140 -0.47 11.52 3.45
N GLU A 141 -1.40 12.33 3.93
CA GLU A 141 -1.10 13.67 4.44
C GLU A 141 -0.20 13.62 5.68
N LYS A 142 -0.47 12.68 6.58
CA LYS A 142 0.32 12.50 7.82
C LYS A 142 1.77 12.14 7.55
N VAL A 143 2.06 11.35 6.51
CA VAL A 143 3.44 10.97 6.16
C VAL A 143 4.13 11.99 5.25
N GLY A 144 3.45 13.06 4.85
CA GLY A 144 4.05 14.20 4.17
C GLY A 144 3.65 14.40 2.71
N PHE A 145 2.75 13.58 2.17
CA PHE A 145 2.21 13.83 0.84
C PHE A 145 1.36 15.08 0.81
N ARG A 146 1.43 15.82 -0.29
CA ARG A 146 0.63 17.01 -0.56
C ARG A 146 -0.38 16.73 -1.66
N LEU A 147 -1.60 17.22 -1.48
CA LEU A 147 -2.64 17.13 -2.49
C LEU A 147 -2.25 17.96 -3.71
N LEU A 148 -2.25 17.32 -4.89
CA LEU A 148 -2.02 17.96 -6.17
C LEU A 148 -3.32 18.42 -6.82
N ARG A 149 -4.29 17.52 -6.89
CA ARG A 149 -5.58 17.74 -7.51
C ARG A 149 -6.60 16.69 -7.12
N GLU A 150 -7.85 17.02 -7.34
CA GLU A 150 -8.97 16.11 -7.29
C GLU A 150 -9.53 16.00 -8.70
N GLU A 151 -9.64 14.81 -9.25
CA GLU A 151 -10.09 14.57 -10.61
C GLU A 151 -10.85 13.25 -10.70
N GLY A 152 -12.09 13.30 -11.22
CA GLY A 152 -12.97 12.13 -11.25
C GLY A 152 -13.23 11.61 -9.85
N ASP A 153 -12.99 10.32 -9.64
CA ASP A 153 -13.23 9.63 -8.37
C ASP A 153 -12.01 9.58 -7.45
N PHE A 154 -10.94 10.32 -7.78
CA PHE A 154 -9.66 10.23 -7.09
C PHE A 154 -9.12 11.57 -6.63
N LYS A 155 -8.35 11.52 -5.54
CA LYS A 155 -7.39 12.54 -5.13
C LYS A 155 -5.98 12.08 -5.45
N TYR A 156 -5.17 12.99 -6.00
CA TYR A 156 -3.78 12.73 -6.38
C TYR A 156 -2.83 13.52 -5.49
N TYR A 157 -1.78 12.86 -5.07
CA TYR A 157 -0.80 13.36 -4.10
C TYR A 157 0.62 13.19 -4.61
N SER A 158 1.53 13.98 -4.09
CA SER A 158 2.97 13.78 -4.27
C SER A 158 3.75 14.12 -3.01
N ILE A 159 4.94 13.52 -2.92
CA ILE A 159 5.97 13.87 -1.94
C ILE A 159 7.32 13.92 -2.64
N GLU A 160 8.09 14.97 -2.36
CA GLU A 160 9.44 15.14 -2.88
C GLU A 160 10.47 14.86 -1.80
N ARG A 161 11.59 14.26 -2.21
CA ARG A 161 12.73 14.08 -1.32
C ARG A 161 13.30 15.44 -0.95
N SER A 162 13.52 15.68 0.32
CA SER A 162 14.21 16.90 0.78
C SER A 162 15.63 16.98 0.21
N PRO A 163 16.08 18.18 -0.19
CA PRO A 163 17.44 18.37 -0.70
C PRO A 163 18.52 18.04 0.32
#